data_5063283f060b731364fa339123b46334
#
_entry.id   5063283f060b731364fa339123b46334
#
_cell.length_a   1.000
_cell.length_b   1.000
_cell.length_c   1.000
_cell.angle_alpha   90.00
_cell.angle_beta   90.00
_cell.angle_gamma   90.00
#
_symmetry.space_group_name_H-M   'P 1'
#
loop_
_entity.id
_entity.type
_entity.pdbx_description
1 polymer ?
#
loop_
_entity_poly.entity_id
_entity_poly.type
_entity_poly.pdbx_seq_one_letter_code
_entity_poly.pdbx_strand_id
1 'polypeptide(L)'
;MGFTNVINEQQFLGYFMCVNYRPPTPEQFNGRIGAFSILPRDWHWPEETWKDYAAPILRAAPGLGLEACVASYGMVPRRHIPPEVKPFDTMNARAESLAERRSFAPAWRRLQLCAVPMLWFYEPCYESGRAERTAIGMADDALFWVAGLWREWQEADGSMSTAFTQITINADDHPLMRRMHRPGDEKRSLVLLAQEEVGDWLACREIDVARSFLRHYPAEGMKAWPAPLAQKRAAAPPSPNLELF
;
A
#
# COMPACT_ATOMS: atom_id res chain seq x y z
N MET A 1 -11.84 -9.85 22.25
CA MET A 1 -10.51 -9.72 22.89
C MET A 1 -9.60 -9.03 21.90
N GLY A 2 -9.32 -7.73 22.13
CA GLY A 2 -8.55 -6.91 21.19
C GLY A 2 -7.06 -7.19 21.32
N PHE A 3 -6.46 -7.70 20.28
CA PHE A 3 -4.99 -7.77 20.16
C PHE A 3 -4.46 -6.41 19.72
N THR A 4 -4.01 -5.61 20.68
CA THR A 4 -3.22 -4.41 20.43
C THR A 4 -1.79 -4.85 20.09
N ASN A 5 -1.48 -5.00 18.80
CA ASN A 5 -0.10 -5.18 18.36
C ASN A 5 0.69 -3.90 18.65
N VAL A 6 1.57 -3.97 19.64
CA VAL A 6 2.58 -2.95 19.91
C VAL A 6 3.64 -3.04 18.81
N ILE A 7 3.56 -2.15 17.82
CA ILE A 7 4.61 -2.01 16.82
C ILE A 7 5.81 -1.34 17.50
N ASN A 8 6.89 -2.08 17.66
CA ASN A 8 8.12 -1.62 18.29
C ASN A 8 8.96 -0.82 17.28
N GLU A 9 9.48 0.36 17.67
CA GLU A 9 10.35 1.23 16.84
C GLU A 9 11.55 0.51 16.22
N GLN A 10 11.99 -0.61 16.79
CA GLN A 10 13.07 -1.43 16.26
C GLN A 10 12.75 -2.16 14.95
N GLN A 11 11.48 -2.25 14.54
CA GLN A 11 11.09 -2.84 13.25
C GLN A 11 11.33 -1.92 12.05
N PHE A 12 11.64 -0.64 12.27
CA PHE A 12 12.00 0.31 11.20
C PHE A 12 13.45 0.12 10.67
N LEU A 13 14.27 -0.74 11.28
CA LEU A 13 15.70 -0.84 10.98
C LEU A 13 16.10 -1.93 9.97
N GLY A 14 15.15 -2.63 9.36
CA GLY A 14 15.45 -3.69 8.39
C GLY A 14 14.76 -3.45 7.04
N TYR A 15 15.50 -3.36 5.97
CA TYR A 15 15.13 -3.51 4.55
C TYR A 15 13.63 -3.34 4.17
N PHE A 16 13.02 -2.20 4.41
CA PHE A 16 11.61 -2.00 4.10
C PHE A 16 11.41 -0.88 3.09
N MET A 17 10.96 -1.26 1.90
CA MET A 17 10.33 -0.37 0.92
C MET A 17 8.87 -0.18 1.33
N CYS A 18 8.30 0.99 1.05
CA CYS A 18 6.88 1.36 1.21
C CYS A 18 6.04 0.38 2.06
N VAL A 19 6.17 0.46 3.36
CA VAL A 19 5.53 -0.51 4.27
C VAL A 19 4.16 -0.03 4.75
N ASN A 20 3.86 1.27 4.62
CA ASN A 20 2.56 1.80 4.98
C ASN A 20 2.19 3.05 4.17
N TYR A 21 0.91 3.30 4.10
CA TYR A 21 0.34 4.43 3.39
C TYR A 21 -0.98 4.87 4.02
N ARG A 22 -1.45 6.06 3.64
CA ARG A 22 -2.76 6.58 4.00
C ARG A 22 -3.75 6.35 2.86
N PRO A 23 -4.71 5.44 3.01
CA PRO A 23 -5.81 5.33 2.06
C PRO A 23 -6.79 6.51 2.20
N PRO A 24 -7.62 6.81 1.20
CA PRO A 24 -8.74 7.74 1.37
C PRO A 24 -9.75 7.19 2.37
N THR A 25 -10.56 8.08 2.98
CA THR A 25 -11.74 7.63 3.73
C THR A 25 -12.78 7.00 2.78
N PRO A 26 -13.75 6.22 3.29
CA PRO A 26 -14.83 5.69 2.44
C PRO A 26 -15.58 6.79 1.67
N GLU A 27 -15.80 7.96 2.26
CA GLU A 27 -16.47 9.09 1.61
C GLU A 27 -15.61 9.69 0.50
N GLN A 28 -14.31 9.89 0.73
CA GLN A 28 -13.37 10.38 -0.29
C GLN A 28 -13.26 9.40 -1.45
N PHE A 29 -13.21 8.10 -1.15
CA PHE A 29 -13.13 7.06 -2.16
C PHE A 29 -14.43 6.99 -2.98
N ASN A 30 -15.60 7.00 -2.35
CA ASN A 30 -16.90 7.07 -3.02
C ASN A 30 -17.02 8.28 -3.94
N GLY A 31 -16.59 9.45 -3.48
CA GLY A 31 -16.59 10.66 -4.30
C GLY A 31 -15.75 10.52 -5.57
N ARG A 32 -14.72 9.67 -5.54
CA ARG A 32 -13.81 9.47 -6.68
C ARG A 32 -14.28 8.40 -7.66
N ILE A 33 -14.91 7.34 -7.16
CA ILE A 33 -15.38 6.20 -7.97
C ILE A 33 -16.89 6.22 -8.23
N GLY A 34 -17.62 7.21 -7.72
CA GLY A 34 -19.09 7.24 -7.67
C GLY A 34 -19.82 7.03 -9.00
N ALA A 35 -19.12 7.14 -10.14
CA ALA A 35 -19.66 6.74 -11.45
C ALA A 35 -19.56 5.23 -11.73
N PHE A 36 -18.77 4.48 -10.95
CA PHE A 36 -18.43 3.08 -11.25
C PHE A 36 -19.01 2.10 -10.21
N SER A 37 -19.14 2.50 -8.96
CA SER A 37 -19.62 1.64 -7.88
C SER A 37 -20.08 2.46 -6.68
N ILE A 38 -21.10 1.99 -5.97
CA ILE A 38 -21.49 2.53 -4.65
C ILE A 38 -20.94 1.58 -3.61
N LEU A 39 -20.05 2.08 -2.75
CA LEU A 39 -19.52 1.28 -1.65
C LEU A 39 -20.63 0.92 -0.65
N PRO A 40 -20.64 -0.30 -0.12
CA PRO A 40 -21.48 -0.63 1.04
C PRO A 40 -21.19 0.34 2.21
N ARG A 41 -22.23 0.75 2.93
CA ARG A 41 -22.11 1.75 4.02
C ARG A 41 -21.32 1.27 5.22
N ASP A 42 -21.18 -0.02 5.38
CA ASP A 42 -20.44 -0.70 6.46
C ASP A 42 -18.97 -0.91 6.15
N TRP A 43 -18.53 -0.52 4.95
CA TRP A 43 -17.11 -0.62 4.61
C TRP A 43 -16.29 0.38 5.41
N HIS A 44 -15.27 -0.13 6.06
CA HIS A 44 -14.30 0.65 6.82
C HIS A 44 -12.91 0.01 6.72
N TRP A 45 -11.92 0.84 6.84
CA TRP A 45 -10.51 0.46 6.93
C TRP A 45 -9.75 1.44 7.81
N PRO A 46 -8.58 1.03 8.36
CA PRO A 46 -7.76 1.92 9.19
C PRO A 46 -7.29 3.17 8.44
N GLU A 47 -7.05 4.25 9.17
CA GLU A 47 -6.49 5.50 8.61
C GLU A 47 -5.11 5.30 7.97
N GLU A 48 -4.29 4.41 8.50
CA GLU A 48 -3.03 3.96 7.91
C GLU A 48 -3.08 2.46 7.66
N THR A 49 -2.68 2.07 6.45
CA THR A 49 -2.63 0.67 6.04
C THR A 49 -1.23 0.13 6.24
N TRP A 50 -1.14 -0.96 6.98
CA TRP A 50 0.05 -1.75 7.22
C TRP A 50 -0.13 -3.16 6.68
N LYS A 51 0.95 -3.97 6.69
CA LYS A 51 0.89 -5.37 6.29
C LYS A 51 -0.29 -6.10 6.94
N ASP A 52 -1.01 -6.88 6.14
CA ASP A 52 -2.21 -7.64 6.50
C ASP A 52 -3.45 -6.80 6.91
N TYR A 53 -3.37 -5.46 6.85
CA TYR A 53 -4.52 -4.61 7.08
C TYR A 53 -5.44 -4.61 5.86
N ALA A 54 -6.72 -4.41 6.13
CA ALA A 54 -7.74 -4.20 5.11
C ALA A 54 -7.59 -2.80 4.49
N ALA A 55 -7.69 -2.70 3.17
CA ALA A 55 -7.66 -1.45 2.44
C ALA A 55 -8.44 -1.54 1.14
N PRO A 56 -8.94 -0.41 0.59
CA PRO A 56 -9.67 -0.40 -0.66
C PRO A 56 -8.75 -0.59 -1.86
N ILE A 57 -9.23 -1.30 -2.85
CA ILE A 57 -8.66 -1.37 -4.20
C ILE A 57 -9.75 -1.25 -5.25
N LEU A 58 -9.39 -0.83 -6.45
CA LEU A 58 -10.23 -0.87 -7.64
C LEU A 58 -9.69 -1.94 -8.58
N ARG A 59 -10.56 -2.79 -9.15
CA ARG A 59 -10.19 -3.85 -10.09
C ARG A 59 -11.21 -3.96 -11.22
N ALA A 60 -10.86 -4.63 -12.31
CA ALA A 60 -11.81 -5.01 -13.33
C ALA A 60 -12.69 -6.17 -12.82
N ALA A 61 -14.00 -6.04 -12.98
CA ALA A 61 -14.97 -7.12 -12.71
C ALA A 61 -15.50 -7.69 -14.02
N PRO A 62 -15.52 -9.03 -14.19
CA PRO A 62 -16.06 -9.64 -15.41
C PRO A 62 -17.50 -9.21 -15.68
N GLY A 63 -17.74 -8.56 -16.83
CA GLY A 63 -19.08 -8.14 -17.27
C GLY A 63 -19.67 -6.92 -16.55
N LEU A 64 -19.02 -6.36 -15.54
CA LEU A 64 -19.52 -5.28 -14.69
C LEU A 64 -18.72 -3.96 -14.81
N GLY A 65 -17.63 -3.94 -15.56
CA GLY A 65 -16.75 -2.79 -15.65
C GLY A 65 -15.71 -2.75 -14.51
N LEU A 66 -15.72 -1.71 -13.69
CA LEU A 66 -14.81 -1.58 -12.54
C LEU A 66 -15.55 -1.89 -11.22
N GLU A 67 -14.85 -2.55 -10.34
CA GLU A 67 -15.34 -2.95 -9.02
C GLU A 67 -14.38 -2.48 -7.94
N ALA A 68 -14.92 -1.82 -6.91
CA ALA A 68 -14.18 -1.58 -5.68
C ALA A 68 -14.33 -2.78 -4.75
N CYS A 69 -13.25 -3.16 -4.08
CA CYS A 69 -13.31 -4.15 -3.00
C CYS A 69 -12.33 -3.82 -1.87
N VAL A 70 -12.61 -4.35 -0.68
CA VAL A 70 -11.68 -4.31 0.44
C VAL A 70 -10.79 -5.54 0.39
N ALA A 71 -9.48 -5.34 0.42
CA ALA A 71 -8.49 -6.40 0.27
C ALA A 71 -7.39 -6.30 1.33
N SER A 72 -6.76 -7.42 1.65
CA SER A 72 -5.64 -7.48 2.60
C SER A 72 -4.35 -7.02 1.94
N TYR A 73 -3.62 -6.09 2.56
CA TYR A 73 -2.33 -5.59 2.06
C TYR A 73 -1.20 -6.59 2.28
N GLY A 74 -0.68 -7.11 1.20
CA GLY A 74 0.28 -8.21 1.13
C GLY A 74 -0.30 -9.38 0.34
N MET A 75 0.28 -9.68 -0.84
CA MET A 75 -0.21 -10.70 -1.79
C MET A 75 -0.39 -12.09 -1.17
N VAL A 76 0.41 -12.41 -0.15
CA VAL A 76 0.29 -13.61 0.69
C VAL A 76 0.10 -13.15 2.14
N PRO A 77 -1.14 -13.05 2.63
CA PRO A 77 -1.44 -12.69 4.00
C PRO A 77 -0.80 -13.66 4.99
N ARG A 78 -0.43 -13.16 6.18
CA ARG A 78 0.25 -13.97 7.22
C ARG A 78 -0.51 -15.26 7.55
N ARG A 79 -1.85 -15.22 7.57
CA ARG A 79 -2.71 -16.38 7.85
C ARG A 79 -2.64 -17.49 6.80
N HIS A 80 -2.13 -17.21 5.60
CA HIS A 80 -1.91 -18.18 4.52
C HIS A 80 -0.45 -18.63 4.39
N ILE A 81 0.43 -18.19 5.30
CA ILE A 81 1.81 -18.69 5.40
C ILE A 81 1.83 -19.82 6.42
N PRO A 82 2.22 -21.05 6.06
CA PRO A 82 2.31 -22.16 7.00
C PRO A 82 3.16 -21.80 8.23
N PRO A 83 2.83 -22.32 9.43
CA PRO A 83 3.53 -21.97 10.68
C PRO A 83 5.03 -22.23 10.64
N GLU A 84 5.46 -23.28 9.93
CA GLU A 84 6.85 -23.71 9.77
C GLU A 84 7.64 -22.85 8.77
N VAL A 85 6.96 -22.02 7.97
CA VAL A 85 7.59 -21.15 6.98
C VAL A 85 7.90 -19.78 7.62
N LYS A 86 9.18 -19.38 7.54
CA LYS A 86 9.58 -18.05 7.99
C LYS A 86 8.73 -16.99 7.26
N PRO A 87 8.13 -16.03 7.98
CA PRO A 87 7.38 -14.95 7.37
C PRO A 87 8.23 -14.18 6.36
N PHE A 88 7.64 -13.90 5.20
CA PHE A 88 8.23 -13.11 4.13
C PHE A 88 7.31 -11.97 3.73
N ASP A 89 7.84 -11.00 3.02
CA ASP A 89 7.10 -9.82 2.62
C ASP A 89 6.61 -9.92 1.18
N THR A 90 5.34 -9.55 0.98
CA THR A 90 4.69 -9.50 -0.33
C THR A 90 3.84 -8.24 -0.51
N MET A 91 4.10 -7.20 0.29
CA MET A 91 3.45 -5.90 0.15
C MET A 91 3.83 -5.23 -1.17
N ASN A 92 5.08 -5.44 -1.61
CA ASN A 92 5.63 -4.80 -2.80
C ASN A 92 6.14 -5.85 -3.80
N ALA A 93 5.72 -5.73 -5.07
CA ALA A 93 6.19 -6.53 -6.18
C ALA A 93 7.13 -5.67 -7.04
N ARG A 94 8.39 -6.10 -7.21
CA ARG A 94 9.34 -5.43 -8.08
C ARG A 94 9.00 -5.69 -9.54
N ALA A 95 8.81 -4.65 -10.34
CA ALA A 95 8.48 -4.76 -11.77
C ALA A 95 9.46 -5.65 -12.54
N GLU A 96 10.73 -5.58 -12.15
CA GLU A 96 11.83 -6.30 -12.80
C GLU A 96 11.74 -7.83 -12.62
N SER A 97 11.13 -8.28 -11.51
CA SER A 97 11.08 -9.73 -11.18
C SER A 97 9.67 -10.26 -10.89
N LEU A 98 8.63 -9.44 -11.00
CA LEU A 98 7.26 -9.88 -10.66
C LEU A 98 6.77 -11.07 -11.51
N ALA A 99 7.23 -11.18 -12.77
CA ALA A 99 6.89 -12.29 -13.66
C ALA A 99 7.52 -13.63 -13.28
N GLU A 100 8.54 -13.62 -12.41
CA GLU A 100 9.32 -14.78 -11.98
C GLU A 100 8.98 -15.22 -10.55
N ARG A 101 8.65 -14.27 -9.67
CA ARG A 101 8.41 -14.55 -8.27
C ARG A 101 7.10 -15.30 -8.05
N ARG A 102 7.17 -16.45 -7.36
CA ARG A 102 6.02 -17.36 -7.12
C ARG A 102 4.80 -16.65 -6.53
N SER A 103 5.01 -15.64 -5.69
CA SER A 103 3.91 -14.88 -5.07
C SER A 103 3.15 -14.00 -6.06
N PHE A 104 3.79 -13.52 -7.12
CA PHE A 104 3.25 -12.51 -8.03
C PHE A 104 2.99 -13.02 -9.45
N ALA A 105 3.86 -13.90 -9.96
CA ALA A 105 3.82 -14.38 -11.33
C ALA A 105 2.45 -14.94 -11.79
N PRO A 106 1.72 -15.71 -10.96
CA PRO A 106 0.40 -16.20 -11.36
C PRO A 106 -0.62 -15.08 -11.60
N ALA A 107 -0.63 -14.04 -10.76
CA ALA A 107 -1.53 -12.89 -10.91
C ALA A 107 -1.11 -12.02 -12.10
N TRP A 108 0.19 -11.78 -12.26
CA TRP A 108 0.72 -11.04 -13.41
C TRP A 108 0.35 -11.68 -14.74
N ARG A 109 0.57 -12.99 -14.89
CA ARG A 109 0.26 -13.73 -16.14
C ARG A 109 -1.24 -13.72 -16.46
N ARG A 110 -2.11 -13.64 -15.45
CA ARG A 110 -3.56 -13.54 -15.62
C ARG A 110 -4.06 -12.11 -15.70
N LEU A 111 -3.17 -11.11 -15.67
CA LEU A 111 -3.50 -9.70 -15.64
C LEU A 111 -4.53 -9.37 -14.54
N GLN A 112 -4.35 -9.96 -13.35
CA GLN A 112 -5.12 -9.62 -12.16
C GLN A 112 -4.61 -8.28 -11.61
N LEU A 113 -4.90 -7.21 -12.35
CA LEU A 113 -4.44 -5.86 -12.09
C LEU A 113 -5.41 -5.14 -11.17
N CYS A 114 -4.88 -4.33 -10.25
CA CYS A 114 -5.67 -3.41 -9.44
C CYS A 114 -5.02 -2.04 -9.38
N ALA A 115 -5.83 -1.04 -9.02
CA ALA A 115 -5.37 0.30 -8.69
C ALA A 115 -5.65 0.54 -7.21
N VAL A 116 -4.60 0.95 -6.47
CA VAL A 116 -4.66 1.18 -5.03
C VAL A 116 -4.76 2.69 -4.77
N PRO A 117 -5.87 3.19 -4.20
CA PRO A 117 -6.04 4.61 -3.94
C PRO A 117 -5.23 5.04 -2.71
N MET A 118 -4.55 6.19 -2.82
CA MET A 118 -3.76 6.76 -1.73
C MET A 118 -3.93 8.27 -1.65
N LEU A 119 -3.81 8.81 -0.43
CA LEU A 119 -3.58 10.22 -0.18
C LEU A 119 -2.09 10.52 -0.12
N TRP A 120 -1.30 9.64 0.51
CA TRP A 120 0.15 9.63 0.56
C TRP A 120 0.68 8.28 1.04
N PHE A 121 1.94 8.02 0.79
CA PHE A 121 2.67 6.89 1.33
C PHE A 121 3.90 7.35 2.11
N TYR A 122 4.54 6.46 2.83
CA TYR A 122 5.65 6.84 3.70
C TYR A 122 6.93 6.09 3.34
N GLU A 123 8.04 6.83 3.32
CA GLU A 123 9.38 6.30 3.14
C GLU A 123 10.35 6.93 4.14
N PRO A 124 11.42 6.22 4.53
CA PRO A 124 12.46 6.80 5.35
C PRO A 124 13.37 7.68 4.49
N CYS A 125 13.52 8.96 4.85
CA CYS A 125 14.52 9.87 4.31
C CYS A 125 15.74 9.91 5.22
N TYR A 126 16.94 9.91 4.64
CA TYR A 126 18.22 9.89 5.39
C TYR A 126 19.06 11.13 5.19
N GLU A 127 18.54 12.21 4.62
CA GLU A 127 19.29 13.44 4.35
C GLU A 127 19.85 14.10 5.62
N SER A 128 19.20 13.92 6.77
CA SER A 128 19.70 14.39 8.07
C SER A 128 20.74 13.47 8.75
N GLY A 129 21.15 12.39 8.07
CA GLY A 129 22.05 11.37 8.60
C GLY A 129 21.35 10.28 9.45
N ARG A 130 20.06 10.38 9.66
CA ARG A 130 19.22 9.37 10.35
C ARG A 130 17.93 9.11 9.57
N ALA A 131 17.26 7.99 9.84
CA ALA A 131 15.99 7.68 9.24
C ALA A 131 14.90 8.65 9.76
N GLU A 132 14.32 9.44 8.88
CA GLU A 132 13.17 10.30 9.18
C GLU A 132 11.98 9.85 8.36
N ARG A 133 10.87 9.50 9.04
CA ARG A 133 9.63 9.13 8.34
C ARG A 133 9.12 10.33 7.56
N THR A 134 9.00 10.16 6.25
CA THR A 134 8.64 11.19 5.29
C THR A 134 7.39 10.71 4.53
N ALA A 135 6.37 11.56 4.49
CA ALA A 135 5.20 11.34 3.65
C ALA A 135 5.47 11.84 2.23
N ILE A 136 4.94 11.12 1.25
CA ILE A 136 5.07 11.44 -0.18
C ILE A 136 3.68 11.36 -0.79
N GLY A 137 3.28 12.42 -1.47
CA GLY A 137 1.97 12.55 -2.12
C GLY A 137 2.02 13.46 -3.34
N MET A 138 0.85 13.74 -3.90
CA MET A 138 0.74 14.63 -5.04
C MET A 138 0.97 16.10 -4.63
N ALA A 139 1.56 16.89 -5.52
CA ALA A 139 1.87 18.30 -5.27
C ALA A 139 0.61 19.14 -4.95
N ASP A 140 -0.53 18.79 -5.52
CA ASP A 140 -1.84 19.42 -5.37
C ASP A 140 -2.72 18.78 -4.28
N ASP A 141 -2.18 17.89 -3.46
CA ASP A 141 -2.89 17.13 -2.43
C ASP A 141 -4.01 16.20 -2.97
N ALA A 142 -4.03 15.95 -4.27
CA ALA A 142 -5.02 15.06 -4.86
C ALA A 142 -4.82 13.59 -4.43
N LEU A 143 -5.93 12.85 -4.35
CA LEU A 143 -5.90 11.41 -4.31
C LEU A 143 -5.25 10.88 -5.59
N PHE A 144 -4.36 9.90 -5.47
CA PHE A 144 -3.70 9.24 -6.60
C PHE A 144 -3.83 7.72 -6.53
N TRP A 145 -3.43 7.07 -7.60
CA TRP A 145 -3.54 5.64 -7.75
C TRP A 145 -2.17 4.99 -7.92
N VAL A 146 -2.01 3.81 -7.33
CA VAL A 146 -0.81 3.00 -7.46
C VAL A 146 -1.15 1.70 -8.17
N ALA A 147 -0.35 1.34 -9.18
CA ALA A 147 -0.48 0.07 -9.87
C ALA A 147 -0.21 -1.10 -8.92
N GLY A 148 -1.07 -2.10 -8.96
CA GLY A 148 -0.97 -3.28 -8.11
C GLY A 148 -1.44 -4.55 -8.79
N LEU A 149 -1.23 -5.66 -8.10
CA LEU A 149 -1.79 -6.97 -8.45
C LEU A 149 -2.68 -7.45 -7.32
N TRP A 150 -3.67 -8.25 -7.65
CA TRP A 150 -4.55 -8.87 -6.67
C TRP A 150 -4.69 -10.37 -6.91
N ARG A 151 -5.14 -11.07 -5.86
CA ARG A 151 -5.55 -12.48 -5.95
C ARG A 151 -6.61 -12.80 -4.92
N GLU A 152 -7.33 -13.88 -5.13
CA GLU A 152 -8.25 -14.45 -4.16
C GLU A 152 -7.61 -15.58 -3.37
N TRP A 153 -8.07 -15.74 -2.14
CA TRP A 153 -7.75 -16.80 -1.21
C TRP A 153 -9.02 -17.43 -0.67
N GLN A 154 -9.06 -18.76 -0.62
CA GLN A 154 -10.09 -19.47 0.10
C GLN A 154 -9.72 -19.50 1.58
N GLU A 155 -10.62 -19.02 2.42
CA GLU A 155 -10.47 -19.03 3.87
C GLU A 155 -10.90 -20.40 4.46
N ALA A 156 -10.56 -20.62 5.74
CA ALA A 156 -10.84 -21.89 6.42
C ALA A 156 -12.35 -22.19 6.56
N ASP A 157 -13.19 -21.16 6.57
CA ASP A 157 -14.66 -21.25 6.60
C ASP A 157 -15.29 -21.43 5.22
N GLY A 158 -14.48 -21.52 4.16
CA GLY A 158 -14.91 -21.65 2.78
C GLY A 158 -15.21 -20.31 2.07
N SER A 159 -15.20 -19.18 2.77
CA SER A 159 -15.37 -17.86 2.17
C SER A 159 -14.17 -17.48 1.29
N MET A 160 -14.36 -16.48 0.43
CA MET A 160 -13.28 -15.93 -0.40
C MET A 160 -12.85 -14.57 0.13
N SER A 161 -11.55 -14.38 0.27
CA SER A 161 -10.94 -13.08 0.59
C SER A 161 -10.03 -12.62 -0.54
N THR A 162 -9.84 -11.31 -0.65
CA THR A 162 -8.94 -10.71 -1.63
C THR A 162 -7.69 -10.19 -0.94
N ALA A 163 -6.53 -10.37 -1.59
CA ALA A 163 -5.26 -9.80 -1.17
C ALA A 163 -4.61 -9.08 -2.35
N PHE A 164 -3.79 -8.04 -2.06
CA PHE A 164 -3.13 -7.25 -3.09
C PHE A 164 -1.68 -6.92 -2.74
N THR A 165 -0.94 -6.53 -3.76
CA THR A 165 0.41 -5.99 -3.66
C THR A 165 0.52 -4.72 -4.49
N GLN A 166 1.44 -3.84 -4.14
CA GLN A 166 1.80 -2.65 -4.93
C GLN A 166 2.99 -2.97 -5.82
N ILE A 167 3.04 -2.38 -7.01
CA ILE A 167 4.18 -2.55 -7.92
C ILE A 167 5.18 -1.42 -7.68
N THR A 168 6.46 -1.78 -7.59
CA THR A 168 7.57 -0.84 -7.44
C THR A 168 8.56 -0.97 -8.58
N ILE A 169 9.26 0.12 -8.89
CA ILE A 169 10.35 0.20 -9.86
C ILE A 169 11.60 0.81 -9.22
N ASN A 170 12.77 0.56 -9.81
CA ASN A 170 14.02 1.22 -9.41
C ASN A 170 13.85 2.74 -9.55
N ALA A 171 14.40 3.51 -8.61
CA ALA A 171 14.24 4.95 -8.51
C ALA A 171 15.58 5.69 -8.24
N ASP A 172 16.71 5.08 -8.58
CA ASP A 172 18.02 5.68 -8.35
C ASP A 172 18.19 7.03 -9.07
N ASP A 173 17.55 7.17 -10.24
CA ASP A 173 17.57 8.38 -11.06
C ASP A 173 16.36 9.30 -10.85
N HIS A 174 15.36 8.91 -10.01
CA HIS A 174 14.17 9.73 -9.80
C HIS A 174 14.46 10.92 -8.86
N PRO A 175 14.26 12.18 -9.29
CA PRO A 175 14.69 13.37 -8.53
C PRO A 175 14.22 13.43 -7.08
N LEU A 176 12.97 13.01 -6.81
CA LEU A 176 12.42 12.97 -5.46
C LEU A 176 12.77 11.66 -4.72
N MET A 177 12.49 10.50 -5.34
CA MET A 177 12.54 9.21 -4.66
C MET A 177 13.97 8.73 -4.36
N ARG A 178 14.99 9.17 -5.12
CA ARG A 178 16.41 8.88 -4.83
C ARG A 178 16.88 9.36 -3.46
N ARG A 179 16.15 10.32 -2.85
CA ARG A 179 16.42 10.88 -1.52
C ARG A 179 15.97 9.95 -0.39
N MET A 180 15.07 9.03 -0.71
CA MET A 180 14.51 8.07 0.24
C MET A 180 15.41 6.85 0.37
N HIS A 181 15.12 6.00 1.35
CA HIS A 181 15.89 4.81 1.70
C HIS A 181 17.33 5.11 2.18
N ARG A 182 17.96 4.12 2.80
CA ARG A 182 19.32 4.26 3.33
C ARG A 182 20.31 4.56 2.19
N PRO A 183 21.32 5.41 2.43
CA PRO A 183 22.44 5.57 1.50
C PRO A 183 23.11 4.21 1.20
N GLY A 184 23.35 3.94 -0.09
CA GLY A 184 23.92 2.67 -0.55
C GLY A 184 22.89 1.57 -0.85
N ASP A 185 21.66 1.69 -0.37
CA ASP A 185 20.57 0.77 -0.78
C ASP A 185 19.97 1.21 -2.12
N GLU A 186 19.48 0.23 -2.89
CA GLU A 186 18.70 0.46 -4.11
C GLU A 186 17.49 1.34 -3.79
N LYS A 187 17.28 2.39 -4.57
CA LYS A 187 16.14 3.29 -4.44
C LYS A 187 14.94 2.72 -5.18
N ARG A 188 13.79 2.84 -4.55
CA ARG A 188 12.54 2.30 -5.12
C ARG A 188 11.44 3.39 -5.11
N SER A 189 10.53 3.31 -6.07
CA SER A 189 9.31 4.09 -6.10
C SER A 189 8.12 3.17 -6.35
N LEU A 190 6.97 3.53 -5.80
CA LEU A 190 5.70 2.97 -6.28
C LEU A 190 5.48 3.38 -7.73
N VAL A 191 4.77 2.55 -8.50
CA VAL A 191 4.29 2.90 -9.83
C VAL A 191 2.98 3.67 -9.67
N LEU A 192 3.05 5.00 -9.77
CA LEU A 192 1.88 5.86 -9.74
C LEU A 192 1.24 5.90 -11.13
N LEU A 193 -0.09 5.79 -11.16
CA LEU A 193 -0.89 5.90 -12.36
C LEU A 193 -1.50 7.32 -12.42
N ALA A 194 -1.45 7.96 -13.57
CA ALA A 194 -2.24 9.14 -13.81
C ALA A 194 -3.74 8.79 -13.74
N GLN A 195 -4.58 9.73 -13.32
CA GLN A 195 -6.02 9.49 -13.11
C GLN A 195 -6.70 8.91 -14.37
N GLU A 196 -6.34 9.44 -15.53
CA GLU A 196 -6.85 9.04 -16.85
C GLU A 196 -6.39 7.65 -17.28
N GLU A 197 -5.27 7.16 -16.74
CA GLU A 197 -4.69 5.86 -17.07
C GLU A 197 -5.28 4.70 -16.27
N VAL A 198 -5.99 4.96 -15.18
CA VAL A 198 -6.50 3.92 -14.29
C VAL A 198 -7.43 2.95 -15.04
N GLY A 199 -8.31 3.47 -15.89
CA GLY A 199 -9.19 2.65 -16.71
C GLY A 199 -8.43 1.75 -17.67
N ASP A 200 -7.45 2.32 -18.38
CA ASP A 200 -6.62 1.59 -19.35
C ASP A 200 -5.74 0.53 -18.67
N TRP A 201 -5.14 0.87 -17.52
CA TRP A 201 -4.42 -0.11 -16.69
C TRP A 201 -5.28 -1.31 -16.33
N LEU A 202 -6.47 -1.07 -15.79
CA LEU A 202 -7.38 -2.13 -15.36
C LEU A 202 -7.99 -2.91 -16.52
N ALA A 203 -8.07 -2.30 -17.72
CA ALA A 203 -8.59 -2.93 -18.94
C ALA A 203 -7.54 -3.71 -19.72
N CYS A 204 -6.25 -3.69 -19.34
CA CYS A 204 -5.19 -4.40 -20.06
C CYS A 204 -5.54 -5.88 -20.30
N ARG A 205 -5.27 -6.34 -21.52
CA ARG A 205 -5.42 -7.74 -21.93
C ARG A 205 -4.11 -8.38 -22.41
N GLU A 206 -3.05 -7.59 -22.48
CA GLU A 206 -1.72 -7.99 -22.94
C GLU A 206 -0.66 -7.55 -21.93
N ILE A 207 0.28 -8.44 -21.65
CA ILE A 207 1.35 -8.20 -20.66
C ILE A 207 2.25 -7.03 -21.08
N ASP A 208 2.56 -6.91 -22.37
CA ASP A 208 3.43 -5.84 -22.84
C ASP A 208 2.76 -4.47 -22.74
N VAL A 209 1.44 -4.40 -22.94
CA VAL A 209 0.67 -3.17 -22.67
C VAL A 209 0.70 -2.86 -21.18
N ALA A 210 0.47 -3.84 -20.31
CA ALA A 210 0.55 -3.62 -18.85
C ALA A 210 1.96 -3.18 -18.42
N ARG A 211 3.03 -3.69 -19.05
CA ARG A 211 4.41 -3.25 -18.78
C ARG A 211 4.65 -1.78 -19.11
N SER A 212 4.00 -1.22 -20.13
CA SER A 212 4.19 0.19 -20.52
C SER A 212 3.75 1.19 -19.44
N PHE A 213 2.90 0.77 -18.50
CA PHE A 213 2.50 1.58 -17.33
C PHE A 213 3.54 1.58 -16.21
N LEU A 214 4.50 0.63 -16.22
CA LEU A 214 5.49 0.48 -15.15
C LEU A 214 6.63 1.49 -15.35
N ARG A 215 6.34 2.78 -15.14
CA ARG A 215 7.25 3.90 -15.31
C ARG A 215 7.15 4.89 -14.15
N HIS A 216 8.10 5.78 -14.05
CA HIS A 216 8.08 6.84 -13.03
C HIS A 216 6.97 7.85 -13.30
N TYR A 217 6.35 8.31 -12.23
CA TYR A 217 5.56 9.51 -12.24
C TYR A 217 6.49 10.74 -12.19
N PRO A 218 6.19 11.85 -12.89
CA PRO A 218 7.04 13.05 -12.90
C PRO A 218 7.24 13.63 -11.49
N ALA A 219 8.47 13.91 -11.11
CA ALA A 219 8.82 14.39 -9.77
C ALA A 219 8.16 15.73 -9.42
N GLU A 220 7.97 16.61 -10.42
CA GLU A 220 7.30 17.92 -10.28
C GLU A 220 5.82 17.81 -9.91
N GLY A 221 5.19 16.68 -10.20
CA GLY A 221 3.83 16.37 -9.76
C GLY A 221 3.74 15.80 -8.33
N MET A 222 4.88 15.63 -7.66
CA MET A 222 4.96 15.03 -6.34
C MET A 222 5.59 15.98 -5.31
N LYS A 223 5.27 15.76 -4.03
CA LYS A 223 5.92 16.44 -2.91
C LYS A 223 6.23 15.46 -1.77
N ALA A 224 7.18 15.85 -0.92
CA ALA A 224 7.53 15.10 0.28
C ALA A 224 7.59 16.03 1.49
N TRP A 225 7.17 15.54 2.68
CA TRP A 225 7.21 16.30 3.92
C TRP A 225 7.46 15.38 5.11
N PRO A 226 8.11 15.87 6.19
CA PRO A 226 8.29 15.10 7.43
C PRO A 226 6.92 14.71 8.03
N ALA A 227 6.79 13.44 8.40
CA ALA A 227 5.56 12.91 8.99
C ALA A 227 5.88 11.93 10.14
N PRO A 228 6.47 12.44 11.26
CA PRO A 228 6.82 11.60 12.38
C PRO A 228 5.59 10.91 12.97
N LEU A 229 5.76 9.68 13.45
CA LEU A 229 4.70 9.00 14.20
C LEU A 229 4.35 9.83 15.43
N ALA A 230 3.05 9.96 15.71
CA ALA A 230 2.61 10.59 16.94
C ALA A 230 3.20 9.81 18.13
N GLN A 231 3.96 10.49 18.99
CA GLN A 231 4.43 9.88 20.22
C GLN A 231 3.20 9.45 21.03
N LYS A 232 3.11 8.18 21.40
CA LYS A 232 2.14 7.73 22.39
C LYS A 232 2.39 8.56 23.66
N ARG A 233 1.44 9.44 24.00
CA ARG A 233 1.46 10.08 25.31
C ARG A 233 1.61 8.97 26.35
N ALA A 234 2.70 8.99 27.11
CA ALA A 234 2.82 8.16 28.29
C ALA A 234 1.55 8.34 29.11
N ALA A 235 0.90 7.26 29.50
CA ALA A 235 -0.25 7.35 30.39
C ALA A 235 0.20 8.15 31.61
N ALA A 236 -0.55 9.22 31.93
CA ALA A 236 -0.27 9.97 33.14
C ALA A 236 -0.24 8.99 34.33
N PRO A 237 0.73 9.10 35.25
CA PRO A 237 0.75 8.25 36.41
C PRO A 237 -0.59 8.38 37.14
N PRO A 238 -1.14 7.27 37.67
CA PRO A 238 -2.39 7.33 38.42
C PRO A 238 -2.25 8.39 39.52
N SER A 239 -3.22 9.30 39.58
CA SER A 239 -3.27 10.29 40.67
C SER A 239 -3.20 9.57 42.00
N PRO A 240 -2.36 10.00 42.94
CA PRO A 240 -2.34 9.40 44.26
C PRO A 240 -3.75 9.51 44.89
N ASN A 241 -4.31 8.38 45.26
CA ASN A 241 -5.57 8.36 46.02
C ASN A 241 -5.38 9.24 47.26
N LEU A 242 -6.08 10.36 47.33
CA LEU A 242 -6.32 11.06 48.57
C LEU A 242 -7.35 10.20 49.33
N GLU A 243 -6.85 9.34 50.22
CA GLU A 243 -7.66 8.77 51.27
C GLU A 243 -8.10 9.96 52.17
N LEU A 244 -9.38 10.29 52.10
CA LEU A 244 -10.01 11.18 53.06
C LEU A 244 -10.33 10.36 54.32
N PHE A 245 -9.69 10.74 55.40
CA PHE A 245 -10.06 10.34 56.75
C PHE A 245 -11.44 10.88 57.15
#